data_8b15f0471a883ce7fd8812757123babc
#
_entry.id   8b15f0471a883ce7fd8812757123babc
#
_cell.length_a   1.000
_cell.length_b   1.000
_cell.length_c   1.000
_cell.angle_alpha   90.00
_cell.angle_beta   90.00
_cell.angle_gamma   90.00
#
_symmetry.space_group_name_H-M   'P 1'
#
loop_
_entity.id
_entity.type
_entity.pdbx_description
1 polymer ?
#
loop_
_entity_poly.entity_id
_entity_poly.type
_entity_poly.pdbx_seq_one_letter_code
_entity_poly.pdbx_strand_id
1 'polypeptide(L)'
;PDCAALMQQVWQHFVACLGGTDYGPFSLETYVNEFYLVTVAKIICVNILAGEPLLSGPEEIRDILSGAYFTRQNLFNLVDYDYFGWLNHDPYGGELVEFVAGMQRRLTAYDFSHISDQDIFGQLLSQLANREHRLMLGQEFTPHWIARAMARRTLARLGENTPRMLDMCCGSGVFLIEAVQAIRRQYDISPQS
;
A
#
# COMPACT_ATOMS: atom_id res chain seq x y z
N PRO A 1 -14.49 -25.91 -2.16
CA PRO A 1 -13.05 -25.91 -2.43
C PRO A 1 -12.35 -25.33 -1.21
N ASP A 2 -11.35 -26.04 -0.78
CA ASP A 2 -10.53 -25.62 0.36
C ASP A 2 -9.74 -24.38 -0.06
N CYS A 3 -10.13 -23.21 0.45
CA CYS A 3 -9.47 -21.93 0.11
C CYS A 3 -7.97 -21.98 0.43
N ALA A 4 -7.57 -22.69 1.48
CA ALA A 4 -6.17 -22.88 1.83
C ALA A 4 -5.40 -23.64 0.75
N ALA A 5 -5.99 -24.70 0.19
CA ALA A 5 -5.39 -25.46 -0.91
C ALA A 5 -5.26 -24.61 -2.19
N LEU A 6 -6.27 -23.80 -2.50
CA LEU A 6 -6.22 -22.88 -3.64
C LEU A 6 -5.11 -21.83 -3.45
N MET A 7 -5.02 -21.22 -2.27
CA MET A 7 -3.96 -20.26 -1.95
C MET A 7 -2.57 -20.87 -2.06
N GLN A 8 -2.40 -22.10 -1.59
CA GLN A 8 -1.15 -22.83 -1.73
C GLN A 8 -0.78 -23.09 -3.20
N GLN A 9 -1.75 -23.42 -4.05
CA GLN A 9 -1.52 -23.60 -5.49
C GLN A 9 -1.14 -22.26 -6.15
N VAL A 10 -1.81 -21.16 -5.84
CA VAL A 10 -1.49 -19.83 -6.36
C VAL A 10 -0.08 -19.41 -5.94
N TRP A 11 0.28 -19.63 -4.69
CA TRP A 11 1.63 -19.39 -4.20
C TRP A 11 2.69 -20.20 -4.93
N GLN A 12 2.46 -21.50 -5.10
CA GLN A 12 3.36 -22.39 -5.85
C GLN A 12 3.54 -21.93 -7.30
N HIS A 13 2.46 -21.48 -7.94
CA HIS A 13 2.52 -20.92 -9.29
C HIS A 13 3.34 -19.64 -9.36
N PHE A 14 3.14 -18.75 -8.41
CA PHE A 14 3.89 -17.51 -8.28
C PHE A 14 5.40 -17.78 -8.09
N VAL A 15 5.77 -18.67 -7.18
CA VAL A 15 7.15 -19.10 -6.95
C VAL A 15 7.78 -19.70 -8.19
N ALA A 16 7.04 -20.53 -8.91
CA ALA A 16 7.50 -21.15 -10.16
C ALA A 16 7.75 -20.09 -11.25
N CYS A 17 6.92 -19.05 -11.35
CA CYS A 17 7.10 -17.95 -12.30
C CYS A 17 8.33 -17.11 -12.01
N LEU A 18 8.75 -17.01 -10.74
CA LEU A 18 9.96 -16.30 -10.34
C LEU A 18 11.26 -17.09 -10.60
N GLY A 19 11.15 -18.31 -11.17
CA GLY A 19 12.29 -19.12 -11.58
C GLY A 19 13.11 -19.72 -10.44
N GLY A 20 12.56 -19.73 -9.20
CA GLY A 20 13.27 -20.18 -8.02
C GLY A 20 12.66 -21.40 -7.36
N THR A 21 13.50 -22.39 -7.10
CA THR A 21 13.21 -23.48 -6.16
C THR A 21 13.52 -23.08 -4.71
N ASP A 22 14.14 -21.92 -4.50
CA ASP A 22 14.70 -21.49 -3.21
C ASP A 22 13.78 -20.57 -2.38
N TYR A 23 12.56 -20.27 -2.88
CA TYR A 23 11.61 -19.41 -2.17
C TYR A 23 10.90 -20.08 -0.97
N GLY A 24 11.29 -21.28 -0.63
CA GLY A 24 10.71 -22.02 0.48
C GLY A 24 9.22 -22.39 0.29
N PRO A 25 8.68 -23.24 1.15
CA PRO A 25 7.26 -23.57 1.13
C PRO A 25 6.43 -22.34 1.54
N PHE A 26 5.17 -22.30 1.07
CA PHE A 26 4.18 -21.32 1.56
C PHE A 26 4.22 -21.27 3.08
N SER A 27 4.48 -20.07 3.62
CA SER A 27 4.49 -19.83 5.05
C SER A 27 3.20 -19.11 5.46
N LEU A 28 2.46 -19.71 6.39
CA LEU A 28 1.30 -19.05 6.99
C LEU A 28 1.68 -17.71 7.63
N GLU A 29 2.87 -17.63 8.21
CA GLU A 29 3.41 -16.40 8.79
C GLU A 29 3.56 -15.30 7.74
N THR A 30 4.15 -15.61 6.59
CA THR A 30 4.28 -14.66 5.47
C THR A 30 2.90 -14.19 5.01
N TYR A 31 1.94 -15.11 4.84
CA TYR A 31 0.58 -14.79 4.43
C TYR A 31 -0.13 -13.85 5.43
N VAL A 32 0.00 -14.12 6.72
CA VAL A 32 -0.60 -13.29 7.77
C VAL A 32 0.06 -11.91 7.82
N ASN A 33 1.38 -11.83 7.65
CA ASN A 33 2.09 -10.57 7.63
C ASN A 33 1.69 -9.70 6.43
N GLU A 34 1.54 -10.29 5.25
CA GLU A 34 1.06 -9.57 4.06
C GLU A 34 -0.38 -9.11 4.22
N PHE A 35 -1.26 -9.97 4.73
CA PHE A 35 -2.64 -9.59 5.05
C PHE A 35 -2.68 -8.41 6.02
N TYR A 36 -1.91 -8.48 7.10
CA TYR A 36 -1.81 -7.39 8.08
C TYR A 36 -1.35 -6.09 7.43
N LEU A 37 -0.29 -6.15 6.63
CA LEU A 37 0.29 -4.99 5.95
C LEU A 37 -0.71 -4.33 5.00
N VAL A 38 -1.37 -5.13 4.14
CA VAL A 38 -2.36 -4.63 3.18
C VAL A 38 -3.55 -4.01 3.93
N THR A 39 -4.00 -4.63 5.02
CA THR A 39 -5.11 -4.12 5.82
C THR A 39 -4.75 -2.80 6.51
N VAL A 40 -3.56 -2.70 7.12
CA VAL A 40 -3.06 -1.44 7.69
C VAL A 40 -2.97 -0.35 6.63
N ALA A 41 -2.44 -0.68 5.44
CA ALA A 41 -2.35 0.27 4.34
C ALA A 41 -3.72 0.80 3.91
N LYS A 42 -4.73 -0.07 3.77
CA LYS A 42 -6.12 0.34 3.48
C LYS A 42 -6.67 1.29 4.54
N ILE A 43 -6.49 1.00 5.83
CA ILE A 43 -6.97 1.86 6.92
C ILE A 43 -6.26 3.22 6.91
N ILE A 44 -4.94 3.24 6.70
CA ILE A 44 -4.19 4.50 6.59
C ILE A 44 -4.71 5.34 5.41
N CYS A 45 -4.93 4.73 4.24
CA CYS A 45 -5.50 5.42 3.09
C CYS A 45 -6.88 6.02 3.41
N VAL A 46 -7.73 5.28 4.12
CA VAL A 46 -9.05 5.77 4.54
C VAL A 46 -8.92 6.98 5.47
N ASN A 47 -8.04 6.92 6.48
CA ASN A 47 -7.80 8.02 7.41
C ASN A 47 -7.27 9.27 6.68
N ILE A 48 -6.38 9.10 5.71
CA ILE A 48 -5.87 10.20 4.88
C ILE A 48 -7.01 10.83 4.06
N LEU A 49 -7.86 10.01 3.45
CA LEU A 49 -8.99 10.49 2.65
C LEU A 49 -10.08 11.17 3.49
N ALA A 50 -10.30 10.70 4.70
CA ALA A 50 -11.24 11.29 5.65
C ALA A 50 -10.69 12.58 6.30
N GLY A 51 -9.36 12.78 6.29
CA GLY A 51 -8.68 13.86 7.02
C GLY A 51 -8.62 13.66 8.54
N GLU A 52 -9.12 12.54 9.03
CA GLU A 52 -9.16 12.19 10.46
C GLU A 52 -9.14 10.66 10.65
N PRO A 53 -8.80 10.17 11.84
CA PRO A 53 -8.92 8.75 12.15
C PRO A 53 -10.37 8.29 12.08
N LEU A 54 -10.68 7.41 11.14
CA LEU A 54 -12.02 6.90 10.92
C LEU A 54 -12.27 5.65 11.79
N LEU A 55 -13.36 5.68 12.55
CA LEU A 55 -13.91 4.52 13.25
C LEU A 55 -15.18 4.06 12.52
N SER A 56 -15.03 3.00 11.76
CA SER A 56 -16.08 2.52 10.85
C SER A 56 -16.98 1.48 11.48
N GLY A 57 -18.26 1.49 11.09
CA GLY A 57 -19.18 0.38 11.38
C GLY A 57 -18.86 -0.87 10.55
N PRO A 58 -19.50 -2.02 10.87
CA PRO A 58 -19.20 -3.30 10.22
C PRO A 58 -19.30 -3.27 8.68
N GLU A 59 -20.32 -2.62 8.14
CA GLU A 59 -20.54 -2.54 6.70
C GLU A 59 -19.45 -1.71 6.01
N GLU A 60 -19.08 -0.59 6.62
CA GLU A 60 -18.03 0.26 6.07
C GLU A 60 -16.66 -0.41 6.13
N ILE A 61 -16.37 -1.20 7.18
CA ILE A 61 -15.18 -2.04 7.24
C ILE A 61 -15.16 -3.04 6.09
N ARG A 62 -16.29 -3.70 5.80
CA ARG A 62 -16.40 -4.62 4.65
C ARG A 62 -16.15 -3.90 3.33
N ASP A 63 -16.65 -2.68 3.17
CA ASP A 63 -16.44 -1.83 2.01
C ASP A 63 -14.96 -1.40 1.86
N ILE A 64 -14.29 -1.10 2.97
CA ILE A 64 -12.85 -0.80 2.98
C ILE A 64 -12.05 -2.03 2.53
N LEU A 65 -12.36 -3.18 3.09
CA LEU A 65 -11.68 -4.43 2.76
C LEU A 65 -11.87 -4.83 1.30
N SER A 66 -13.08 -4.73 0.78
CA SER A 66 -13.41 -5.06 -0.62
C SER A 66 -12.96 -4.04 -1.65
N GLY A 67 -12.61 -2.82 -1.22
CA GLY A 67 -12.28 -1.70 -2.11
C GLY A 67 -13.48 -0.82 -2.50
N ALA A 68 -14.72 -1.20 -2.15
CA ALA A 68 -15.92 -0.43 -2.47
C ALA A 68 -15.89 0.98 -1.87
N TYR A 69 -15.29 1.15 -0.69
CA TYR A 69 -15.06 2.46 -0.08
C TYR A 69 -14.28 3.39 -1.02
N PHE A 70 -13.17 2.91 -1.56
CA PHE A 70 -12.30 3.70 -2.44
C PHE A 70 -12.95 4.01 -3.78
N THR A 71 -13.71 3.07 -4.33
CA THR A 71 -14.48 3.28 -5.56
C THR A 71 -15.47 4.44 -5.40
N ARG A 72 -16.14 4.57 -4.25
CA ARG A 72 -17.01 5.71 -3.94
C ARG A 72 -16.29 7.05 -3.85
N GLN A 73 -14.98 7.02 -3.57
CA GLN A 73 -14.12 8.21 -3.57
C GLN A 73 -13.46 8.47 -4.95
N ASN A 74 -13.94 7.82 -6.01
CA ASN A 74 -13.39 7.87 -7.37
C ASN A 74 -11.95 7.32 -7.51
N LEU A 75 -11.52 6.45 -6.60
CA LEU A 75 -10.24 5.75 -6.65
C LEU A 75 -10.48 4.31 -7.10
N PHE A 76 -10.72 4.14 -8.41
CA PHE A 76 -11.24 2.88 -8.97
C PHE A 76 -10.27 1.71 -8.89
N ASN A 77 -8.97 1.93 -8.97
CA ASN A 77 -7.98 0.86 -9.08
C ASN A 77 -7.09 0.72 -7.82
N LEU A 78 -7.53 1.24 -6.69
CA LEU A 78 -6.74 1.15 -5.46
C LEU A 78 -6.73 -0.28 -4.90
N VAL A 79 -7.81 -1.03 -5.09
CA VAL A 79 -7.95 -2.44 -4.71
C VAL A 79 -8.50 -3.20 -5.91
N ASP A 80 -7.63 -3.55 -6.84
CA ASP A 80 -8.02 -4.24 -8.08
C ASP A 80 -8.17 -5.75 -7.86
N TYR A 81 -7.24 -6.34 -7.15
CA TYR A 81 -7.24 -7.75 -6.82
C TYR A 81 -6.81 -7.97 -5.37
N ASP A 82 -7.69 -8.57 -4.60
CA ASP A 82 -7.45 -8.84 -3.20
C ASP A 82 -7.37 -10.35 -2.93
N TYR A 83 -6.14 -10.86 -2.75
CA TYR A 83 -5.89 -12.25 -2.35
C TYR A 83 -6.55 -12.63 -1.02
N PHE A 84 -6.93 -11.65 -0.22
CA PHE A 84 -7.51 -11.82 1.10
C PHE A 84 -9.02 -11.60 1.11
N GLY A 85 -9.62 -11.22 -0.03
CA GLY A 85 -11.04 -10.89 -0.14
C GLY A 85 -12.00 -11.99 0.32
N TRP A 86 -11.59 -13.24 0.22
CA TRP A 86 -12.36 -14.37 0.70
C TRP A 86 -12.59 -14.37 2.23
N LEU A 87 -11.69 -13.75 3.00
CA LEU A 87 -11.85 -13.58 4.45
C LEU A 87 -13.01 -12.65 4.82
N ASN A 88 -13.45 -11.79 3.91
CA ASN A 88 -14.56 -10.85 4.11
C ASN A 88 -15.94 -11.53 4.00
N HIS A 89 -15.98 -12.84 3.76
CA HIS A 89 -17.18 -13.64 3.64
C HIS A 89 -17.33 -14.62 4.81
N ASP A 90 -18.56 -15.13 5.01
CA ASP A 90 -18.82 -16.15 6.02
C ASP A 90 -17.99 -17.42 5.77
N PRO A 91 -17.51 -18.09 6.83
CA PRO A 91 -17.79 -17.81 8.26
C PRO A 91 -16.84 -16.78 8.93
N TYR A 92 -15.85 -16.24 8.21
CA TYR A 92 -14.75 -15.48 8.80
C TYR A 92 -15.02 -13.97 8.89
N GLY A 93 -15.96 -13.46 8.10
CA GLY A 93 -16.21 -12.02 7.96
C GLY A 93 -16.53 -11.29 9.26
N GLY A 94 -17.19 -11.96 10.22
CA GLY A 94 -17.48 -11.37 11.53
C GLY A 94 -16.23 -11.11 12.36
N GLU A 95 -15.37 -12.13 12.50
CA GLU A 95 -14.11 -12.03 13.25
C GLU A 95 -13.15 -11.05 12.60
N LEU A 96 -13.12 -11.03 11.23
CA LEU A 96 -12.32 -10.08 10.48
C LEU A 96 -12.73 -8.64 10.75
N VAL A 97 -14.03 -8.34 10.76
CA VAL A 97 -14.55 -6.99 11.07
C VAL A 97 -14.13 -6.55 12.47
N GLU A 98 -14.24 -7.42 13.47
CA GLU A 98 -13.80 -7.11 14.83
C GLU A 98 -12.29 -6.83 14.90
N PHE A 99 -11.50 -7.63 14.20
CA PHE A 99 -10.06 -7.45 14.11
C PHE A 99 -9.71 -6.10 13.51
N VAL A 100 -10.31 -5.76 12.37
CA VAL A 100 -10.07 -4.47 11.67
C VAL A 100 -10.53 -3.28 12.50
N ALA A 101 -11.68 -3.38 13.16
CA ALA A 101 -12.14 -2.35 14.10
C ALA A 101 -11.14 -2.14 15.26
N GLY A 102 -10.52 -3.24 15.73
CA GLY A 102 -9.42 -3.18 16.72
C GLY A 102 -8.20 -2.42 16.18
N MET A 103 -7.84 -2.63 14.92
CA MET A 103 -6.74 -1.91 14.25
C MET A 103 -7.07 -0.42 14.11
N GLN A 104 -8.28 -0.07 13.65
CA GLN A 104 -8.72 1.32 13.54
C GLN A 104 -8.61 2.05 14.89
N ARG A 105 -9.09 1.44 15.99
CA ARG A 105 -8.97 2.02 17.33
C ARG A 105 -7.52 2.29 17.74
N ARG A 106 -6.59 1.43 17.38
CA ARG A 106 -5.15 1.65 17.69
C ARG A 106 -4.56 2.79 16.84
N LEU A 107 -5.02 2.93 15.60
CA LEU A 107 -4.54 3.97 14.70
C LEU A 107 -5.09 5.36 15.04
N THR A 108 -6.11 5.50 15.89
CA THR A 108 -6.57 6.83 16.36
C THR A 108 -5.54 7.59 17.20
N ALA A 109 -4.51 6.91 17.68
CA ALA A 109 -3.40 7.55 18.41
C ALA A 109 -2.44 8.31 17.48
N TYR A 110 -2.56 8.18 16.16
CA TYR A 110 -1.68 8.77 15.18
C TYR A 110 -2.38 9.87 14.39
N ASP A 111 -1.65 10.95 14.12
CA ASP A 111 -2.12 12.03 13.25
C ASP A 111 -1.69 11.78 11.81
N PHE A 112 -2.66 11.61 10.93
CA PHE A 112 -2.44 11.35 9.50
C PHE A 112 -2.56 12.62 8.64
N SER A 113 -2.84 13.79 9.21
CA SER A 113 -3.07 15.03 8.45
C SER A 113 -1.80 15.57 7.76
N HIS A 114 -0.62 15.20 8.25
CA HIS A 114 0.68 15.69 7.74
C HIS A 114 1.49 14.64 6.98
N ILE A 115 0.85 13.56 6.56
CA ILE A 115 1.51 12.40 5.95
C ILE A 115 1.82 12.60 4.46
N SER A 116 1.21 13.56 3.79
CA SER A 116 1.32 13.77 2.34
C SER A 116 2.77 13.87 1.80
N ASP A 117 3.72 14.14 2.67
CA ASP A 117 5.12 14.37 2.30
C ASP A 117 6.06 13.20 2.66
N GLN A 118 5.54 12.10 3.21
CA GLN A 118 6.35 10.97 3.68
C GLN A 118 6.02 9.69 2.92
N ASP A 119 7.06 8.90 2.62
CA ASP A 119 6.90 7.55 2.10
C ASP A 119 6.60 6.57 3.25
N ILE A 120 5.35 6.59 3.72
CA ILE A 120 4.91 5.71 4.81
C ILE A 120 4.88 4.27 4.36
N PHE A 121 4.43 4.03 3.12
CA PHE A 121 4.34 2.67 2.60
C PHE A 121 5.72 2.04 2.43
N GLY A 122 6.73 2.78 1.96
CA GLY A 122 8.10 2.31 1.93
C GLY A 122 8.64 1.98 3.32
N GLN A 123 8.34 2.81 4.31
CA GLN A 123 8.74 2.53 5.70
C GLN A 123 8.04 1.30 6.26
N LEU A 124 6.72 1.17 6.09
CA LEU A 124 5.95 -0.01 6.52
C LEU A 124 6.46 -1.28 5.86
N LEU A 125 6.62 -1.27 4.54
CA LEU A 125 7.15 -2.40 3.78
C LEU A 125 8.56 -2.77 4.24
N SER A 126 9.42 -1.77 4.51
CA SER A 126 10.79 -2.02 4.95
C SER A 126 10.89 -2.64 6.35
N GLN A 127 9.91 -2.35 7.21
CA GLN A 127 9.89 -2.85 8.60
C GLN A 127 9.17 -4.20 8.74
N LEU A 128 8.10 -4.42 7.97
CA LEU A 128 7.26 -5.61 8.12
C LEU A 128 7.66 -6.75 7.17
N ALA A 129 8.23 -6.43 6.01
CA ALA A 129 8.71 -7.46 5.10
C ALA A 129 10.04 -8.04 5.56
N ASN A 130 10.14 -9.37 5.58
CA ASN A 130 11.38 -10.06 5.90
C ASN A 130 12.52 -9.58 4.97
N ARG A 131 13.64 -9.14 5.55
CA ARG A 131 14.78 -8.61 4.81
C ARG A 131 15.32 -9.61 3.77
N GLU A 132 15.37 -10.88 4.12
CA GLU A 132 15.84 -11.93 3.22
C GLU A 132 14.93 -12.08 2.00
N HIS A 133 13.60 -12.08 2.21
CA HIS A 133 12.64 -12.12 1.11
C HIS A 133 12.73 -10.87 0.24
N ARG A 134 12.91 -9.69 0.81
CA ARG A 134 13.08 -8.45 0.03
C ARG A 134 14.32 -8.47 -0.86
N LEU A 135 15.43 -8.95 -0.32
CA LEU A 135 16.68 -9.10 -1.08
C LEU A 135 16.52 -10.10 -2.23
N MET A 136 15.86 -11.22 -1.99
CA MET A 136 15.58 -12.24 -3.02
C MET A 136 14.68 -11.72 -4.13
N LEU A 137 13.68 -10.90 -3.80
CA LEU A 137 12.75 -10.32 -4.76
C LEU A 137 13.27 -9.02 -5.40
N GLY A 138 14.47 -8.56 -5.03
CA GLY A 138 15.01 -7.29 -5.49
C GLY A 138 14.21 -6.08 -5.00
N GLN A 139 13.44 -6.22 -3.92
CA GLN A 139 12.63 -5.16 -3.33
C GLN A 139 13.48 -4.21 -2.48
N GLU A 140 14.47 -3.59 -3.11
CA GLU A 140 15.26 -2.55 -2.48
C GLU A 140 14.64 -1.18 -2.75
N PHE A 141 14.37 -0.45 -1.68
CA PHE A 141 13.76 0.88 -1.79
C PHE A 141 14.82 1.93 -2.09
N THR A 142 14.54 2.76 -3.09
CA THR A 142 15.42 3.88 -3.43
C THR A 142 15.42 4.91 -2.30
N PRO A 143 16.60 5.30 -1.78
CA PRO A 143 16.68 6.37 -0.78
C PRO A 143 16.08 7.69 -1.29
N HIS A 144 15.33 8.39 -0.44
CA HIS A 144 14.66 9.65 -0.77
C HIS A 144 15.59 10.71 -1.37
N TRP A 145 16.84 10.80 -0.89
CA TRP A 145 17.79 11.79 -1.40
C TRP A 145 18.19 11.54 -2.87
N ILE A 146 18.25 10.28 -3.29
CA ILE A 146 18.50 9.92 -4.70
C ILE A 146 17.29 10.29 -5.54
N ALA A 147 16.10 9.85 -5.15
CA ALA A 147 14.86 10.14 -5.87
C ALA A 147 14.65 11.66 -6.01
N ARG A 148 14.88 12.42 -4.94
CA ARG A 148 14.83 13.88 -4.92
C ARG A 148 15.82 14.53 -5.88
N ALA A 149 17.07 14.07 -5.88
CA ALA A 149 18.09 14.60 -6.78
C ALA A 149 17.73 14.34 -8.25
N MET A 150 17.22 13.15 -8.56
CA MET A 150 16.80 12.76 -9.90
C MET A 150 15.56 13.55 -10.35
N ALA A 151 14.53 13.64 -9.50
CA ALA A 151 13.31 14.40 -9.80
C ALA A 151 13.64 15.87 -10.12
N ARG A 152 14.43 16.53 -9.28
CA ARG A 152 14.84 17.92 -9.51
C ARG A 152 15.62 18.12 -10.81
N ARG A 153 16.56 17.21 -11.11
CA ARG A 153 17.35 17.31 -12.36
C ARG A 153 16.49 17.08 -13.60
N THR A 154 15.51 16.20 -13.51
CA THR A 154 14.59 15.91 -14.62
C THR A 154 13.66 17.10 -14.85
N LEU A 155 13.05 17.64 -13.81
CA LEU A 155 12.14 18.79 -13.91
C LEU A 155 12.87 20.05 -14.42
N ALA A 156 14.10 20.31 -13.95
CA ALA A 156 14.89 21.44 -14.44
C ALA A 156 15.18 21.39 -15.95
N ARG A 157 15.13 20.21 -16.58
CA ARG A 157 15.29 20.05 -18.04
C ARG A 157 14.01 20.20 -18.83
N LEU A 158 12.85 20.07 -18.18
CA LEU A 158 11.54 20.17 -18.85
C LEU A 158 11.09 21.62 -19.05
N GLY A 159 11.73 22.58 -18.39
CA GLY A 159 11.36 23.99 -18.46
C GLY A 159 10.00 24.27 -17.83
N GLU A 160 9.21 25.17 -18.43
CA GLU A 160 7.91 25.62 -17.92
C GLU A 160 6.73 24.68 -18.30
N ASN A 161 6.98 23.59 -18.98
CA ASN A 161 5.91 22.66 -19.37
C ASN A 161 5.41 21.87 -18.17
N THR A 162 4.10 21.73 -18.05
CA THR A 162 3.47 20.85 -17.05
C THR A 162 3.91 19.41 -17.31
N PRO A 163 4.64 18.78 -16.41
CA PRO A 163 5.18 17.45 -16.66
C PRO A 163 4.07 16.39 -16.61
N ARG A 164 4.15 15.44 -17.54
CA ARG A 164 3.42 14.18 -17.46
C ARG A 164 4.41 13.11 -17.01
N MET A 165 4.11 12.44 -15.92
CA MET A 165 5.00 11.47 -15.31
C MET A 165 4.38 10.09 -15.30
N LEU A 166 5.21 9.10 -15.57
CA LEU A 166 4.87 7.68 -15.45
C LEU A 166 6.05 6.96 -14.80
N ASP A 167 5.76 6.22 -13.74
CA ASP A 167 6.70 5.30 -13.11
C ASP A 167 6.09 3.89 -13.20
N MET A 168 6.65 3.05 -14.07
CA MET A 168 6.16 1.69 -14.31
C MET A 168 6.62 0.69 -13.25
N CYS A 169 7.57 1.06 -12.40
CA CYS A 169 8.12 0.22 -11.33
C CYS A 169 8.12 0.99 -10.01
N CYS A 170 7.02 1.65 -9.69
CA CYS A 170 6.96 2.69 -8.66
C CYS A 170 7.29 2.20 -7.24
N GLY A 171 7.18 0.91 -6.94
CA GLY A 171 7.34 0.39 -5.58
C GLY A 171 6.43 1.12 -4.60
N SER A 172 7.01 1.73 -3.56
CA SER A 172 6.28 2.58 -2.61
C SER A 172 5.90 3.97 -3.15
N GLY A 173 6.33 4.32 -4.37
CA GLY A 173 6.05 5.60 -5.00
C GLY A 173 7.05 6.72 -4.67
N VAL A 174 8.22 6.42 -4.15
CA VAL A 174 9.20 7.44 -3.71
C VAL A 174 9.56 8.45 -4.79
N PHE A 175 9.70 8.03 -6.05
CA PHE A 175 9.97 8.94 -7.17
C PHE A 175 8.79 9.85 -7.46
N LEU A 176 7.56 9.33 -7.40
CA LEU A 176 6.35 10.12 -7.60
C LEU A 176 6.18 11.15 -6.48
N ILE A 177 6.39 10.76 -5.22
CA ILE A 177 6.35 11.64 -4.05
C ILE A 177 7.35 12.78 -4.22
N GLU A 178 8.62 12.49 -4.48
CA GLU A 178 9.66 13.50 -4.62
C GLU A 178 9.45 14.41 -5.85
N ALA A 179 8.87 13.88 -6.92
CA ALA A 179 8.52 14.67 -8.09
C ALA A 179 7.35 15.62 -7.82
N VAL A 180 6.27 15.15 -7.19
CA VAL A 180 5.15 16.01 -6.78
C VAL A 180 5.64 17.12 -5.86
N GLN A 181 6.48 16.81 -4.87
CA GLN A 181 7.07 17.80 -3.99
C GLN A 181 7.93 18.83 -4.75
N ALA A 182 8.73 18.38 -5.72
CA ALA A 182 9.55 19.27 -6.52
C ALA A 182 8.70 20.21 -7.39
N ILE A 183 7.62 19.70 -8.00
CA ILE A 183 6.64 20.48 -8.77
C ILE A 183 5.95 21.50 -7.86
N ARG A 184 5.45 21.10 -6.70
CA ARG A 184 4.81 22.03 -5.75
C ARG A 184 5.73 23.18 -5.38
N ARG A 185 7.00 22.91 -5.09
CA ARG A 185 7.99 23.94 -4.77
C ARG A 185 8.30 24.86 -5.95
N GLN A 186 8.35 24.32 -7.17
CA GLN A 186 8.65 25.10 -8.37
C GLN A 186 7.52 26.08 -8.73
N TYR A 187 6.27 25.67 -8.52
CA TYR A 187 5.08 26.44 -8.89
C TYR A 187 4.38 27.10 -7.68
N ASP A 188 5.01 27.08 -6.49
CA ASP A 188 4.46 27.62 -5.24
C ASP A 188 3.02 27.13 -4.94
N ILE A 189 2.78 25.84 -5.22
CA ILE A 189 1.49 25.20 -4.96
C ILE A 189 1.48 24.74 -3.51
N SER A 190 0.74 25.43 -2.65
CA SER A 190 0.51 24.98 -1.28
C SER A 190 -0.31 23.68 -1.27
N PRO A 191 -0.09 22.78 -0.30
CA PRO A 191 -0.99 21.67 -0.06
C PRO A 191 -2.39 22.23 0.19
N GLN A 192 -3.38 21.80 -0.59
CA GLN A 192 -4.76 22.12 -0.23
C GLN A 192 -5.06 21.39 1.09
N SER A 193 -5.40 22.16 2.11
CA SER A 193 -5.93 21.70 3.40
C SER A 193 -7.24 20.95 3.22
#